data_69d258848221fa2310148a7753868b6e
#
_entry.id   69d258848221fa2310148a7753868b6e
#
_cell.length_a   1.000
_cell.length_b   1.000
_cell.length_c   1.000
_cell.angle_alpha   90.00
_cell.angle_beta   90.00
_cell.angle_gamma   90.00
#
_symmetry.space_group_name_H-M   'P 1'
#
loop_
_entity.id
_entity.type
_entity.pdbx_description
1 polymer ?
#
loop_
_entity_poly.entity_id
_entity_poly.type
_entity_poly.pdbx_seq_one_letter_code
_entity_poly.pdbx_strand_id
1 'polypeptide(L)'
;MNGVRLMIEEQRSIARPNNTKAIVCGLPDDWHLHLRDGDALQSVVLATALQFGRAIVMPNLKPPVTTVSMALEYRQRILDALNHVITKTVQLIDQSKNGKLSDKNSINNVDDNEQDLPCQTIAQLGRQLFFNRPSANADWMLEQLHQAAHFEPLMTLYLTDQTAPSDIDQAVDSGFVRAVKLYPAGATTHSDAGVTSIDQLDHVLARMEMRGLPLLVHGEVTDRDVDVFDREAVFIDRVMIDLRRKFPALKLVFEHITTEEAAHFVRDAEGPIAATITPQHLLYNRNAIFSGGLRPHWYCLPVLKKERHRLALMQAATSGSPKFFLGTDSAPHAAHLKEHAAACAGCYSAPHALALYASAFDAVDALERLPGFAWAHGAAFYGLELNARKIRLVPEACETPAQFEFAHTLQIVPLAGGEVLPWRFDGFVSDPL
;
A
#
# COMPACT_ATOMS: atom_id res chain seq x y z
N MET A 1 -23.42 26.71 12.76
CA MET A 1 -23.39 25.37 13.39
C MET A 1 -24.05 24.28 12.55
N ASN A 2 -25.01 24.58 11.66
CA ASN A 2 -25.69 23.56 10.84
C ASN A 2 -24.87 23.04 9.65
N GLY A 3 -23.91 23.80 9.09
CA GLY A 3 -23.11 23.38 7.95
C GLY A 3 -22.03 22.34 8.29
N VAL A 4 -21.45 22.41 9.50
CA VAL A 4 -20.43 21.44 9.97
C VAL A 4 -21.07 20.09 10.29
N ARG A 5 -22.33 20.10 10.74
CA ARG A 5 -23.08 18.87 11.04
C ARG A 5 -23.49 18.11 9.77
N LEU A 6 -23.82 18.82 8.69
CA LEU A 6 -24.11 18.23 7.37
C LEU A 6 -22.85 17.61 6.73
N MET A 7 -21.68 18.24 6.81
CA MET A 7 -20.44 17.67 6.27
C MET A 7 -19.97 16.44 7.05
N ILE A 8 -20.22 16.38 8.38
CA ILE A 8 -19.93 15.21 9.21
C ILE A 8 -20.93 14.07 8.92
N GLU A 9 -22.19 14.42 8.61
CA GLU A 9 -23.22 13.44 8.24
C GLU A 9 -23.02 12.92 6.81
N GLU A 10 -22.57 13.72 5.85
CA GLU A 10 -22.17 13.26 4.50
C GLU A 10 -20.93 12.34 4.54
N GLN A 11 -19.94 12.61 5.39
CA GLN A 11 -18.81 11.68 5.59
C GLN A 11 -19.19 10.43 6.40
N ARG A 12 -20.22 10.49 7.25
CA ARG A 12 -20.79 9.32 7.95
C ARG A 12 -21.69 8.44 7.05
N SER A 13 -22.07 8.91 5.86
CA SER A 13 -22.88 8.12 4.92
C SER A 13 -22.11 6.98 4.24
N ILE A 14 -20.80 6.87 4.47
CA ILE A 14 -19.97 5.72 4.00
C ILE A 14 -20.38 4.39 4.70
N ALA A 15 -21.19 4.45 5.76
CA ALA A 15 -21.52 3.30 6.61
C ALA A 15 -22.49 2.27 6.01
N ARG A 16 -23.01 2.48 4.80
CA ARG A 16 -23.88 1.49 4.12
C ARG A 16 -23.40 1.27 2.69
N PRO A 17 -23.18 0.00 2.29
CA PRO A 17 -22.84 -0.29 0.90
C PRO A 17 -24.04 0.03 -0.01
N ASN A 18 -23.76 0.59 -1.19
CA ASN A 18 -24.78 0.76 -2.24
C ASN A 18 -25.15 -0.60 -2.83
N ASN A 19 -24.19 -1.52 -2.87
CA ASN A 19 -24.37 -2.86 -3.39
C ASN A 19 -24.55 -3.88 -2.26
N THR A 20 -25.45 -4.86 -2.47
CA THR A 20 -25.75 -5.91 -1.47
C THR A 20 -25.10 -7.25 -1.80
N LYS A 21 -24.37 -7.36 -2.91
CA LYS A 21 -23.75 -8.61 -3.34
C LYS A 21 -22.27 -8.63 -3.02
N ALA A 22 -21.80 -9.77 -2.50
CA ALA A 22 -20.37 -10.02 -2.35
C ALA A 22 -19.64 -10.02 -3.70
N ILE A 23 -18.37 -9.59 -3.68
CA ILE A 23 -17.46 -9.70 -4.83
C ILE A 23 -16.52 -10.87 -4.58
N VAL A 24 -16.39 -11.72 -5.61
CA VAL A 24 -15.30 -12.70 -5.70
C VAL A 24 -14.46 -12.33 -6.92
N CYS A 25 -13.17 -12.13 -6.69
CA CYS A 25 -12.22 -11.83 -7.78
C CYS A 25 -10.90 -12.58 -7.57
N GLY A 26 -10.02 -12.54 -8.57
CA GLY A 26 -8.67 -13.03 -8.40
C GLY A 26 -7.93 -12.27 -7.30
N LEU A 27 -6.98 -12.92 -6.65
CA LEU A 27 -6.16 -12.33 -5.59
C LEU A 27 -5.37 -11.14 -6.15
N PRO A 28 -5.60 -9.92 -5.66
CA PRO A 28 -4.91 -8.73 -6.13
C PRO A 28 -3.40 -8.72 -5.87
N ASP A 29 -2.71 -7.83 -6.55
CA ASP A 29 -1.33 -7.45 -6.26
C ASP A 29 -1.28 -5.99 -5.83
N ASP A 30 -0.37 -5.65 -4.90
CA ASP A 30 -0.11 -4.27 -4.50
C ASP A 30 1.10 -3.73 -5.26
N TRP A 31 0.87 -2.80 -6.18
CA TRP A 31 1.91 -2.29 -7.06
C TRP A 31 2.72 -1.13 -6.46
N HIS A 32 2.50 -0.81 -5.17
CA HIS A 32 3.29 0.18 -4.42
C HIS A 32 3.16 -0.01 -2.91
N LEU A 33 4.19 -0.51 -2.24
CA LEU A 33 4.15 -0.87 -0.82
C LEU A 33 5.44 -0.54 -0.09
N HIS A 34 5.34 0.03 1.12
CA HIS A 34 6.44 0.18 2.06
C HIS A 34 6.30 -0.80 3.23
N LEU A 35 7.27 -1.68 3.40
CA LEU A 35 7.28 -2.67 4.50
C LEU A 35 8.20 -2.28 5.66
N ARG A 36 9.06 -1.26 5.46
CA ARG A 36 10.11 -0.90 6.44
C ARG A 36 11.11 -2.04 6.65
N ASP A 37 11.80 -2.09 7.79
CA ASP A 37 12.79 -3.11 8.13
C ASP A 37 12.77 -3.39 9.65
N GLY A 38 13.47 -4.44 10.11
CA GLY A 38 13.57 -4.82 11.52
C GLY A 38 12.20 -5.14 12.14
N ASP A 39 11.99 -4.69 13.39
CA ASP A 39 10.77 -4.97 14.17
C ASP A 39 9.50 -4.38 13.53
N ALA A 40 9.63 -3.25 12.82
CA ALA A 40 8.54 -2.65 12.07
C ALA A 40 8.04 -3.56 10.95
N LEU A 41 8.94 -4.26 10.25
CA LEU A 41 8.60 -5.21 9.19
C LEU A 41 7.74 -6.36 9.72
N GLN A 42 8.09 -6.95 10.87
CA GLN A 42 7.32 -8.02 11.50
C GLN A 42 5.89 -7.58 11.84
N SER A 43 5.71 -6.31 12.20
CA SER A 43 4.40 -5.76 12.57
C SER A 43 3.46 -5.53 11.39
N VAL A 44 3.96 -5.41 10.15
CA VAL A 44 3.15 -4.97 9.01
C VAL A 44 3.05 -5.98 7.87
N VAL A 45 4.01 -6.91 7.74
CA VAL A 45 4.10 -7.81 6.59
C VAL A 45 2.87 -8.71 6.46
N LEU A 46 2.33 -9.22 7.56
CA LEU A 46 1.19 -10.11 7.54
C LEU A 46 -0.10 -9.43 7.06
N ALA A 47 -0.31 -8.16 7.42
CA ALA A 47 -1.48 -7.40 6.98
C ALA A 47 -1.57 -7.30 5.44
N THR A 48 -0.43 -7.15 4.78
CA THR A 48 -0.34 -7.17 3.31
C THR A 48 -0.50 -8.59 2.76
N ALA A 49 0.22 -9.57 3.30
CA ALA A 49 0.20 -10.94 2.80
C ALA A 49 -1.18 -11.62 2.91
N LEU A 50 -2.03 -11.17 3.84
CA LEU A 50 -3.41 -11.63 3.96
C LEU A 50 -4.35 -11.10 2.86
N GLN A 51 -3.97 -10.08 2.11
CA GLN A 51 -4.83 -9.44 1.11
C GLN A 51 -4.28 -9.48 -0.31
N PHE A 52 -2.96 -9.63 -0.47
CA PHE A 52 -2.27 -9.54 -1.75
C PHE A 52 -1.42 -10.77 -2.05
N GLY A 53 -1.36 -11.16 -3.31
CA GLY A 53 -0.51 -12.25 -3.77
C GLY A 53 0.94 -11.85 -3.91
N ARG A 54 1.15 -10.64 -4.43
CA ARG A 54 2.46 -10.02 -4.66
C ARG A 54 2.41 -8.56 -4.27
N ALA A 55 3.58 -7.97 -4.00
CA ALA A 55 3.70 -6.52 -3.88
C ALA A 55 5.01 -6.01 -4.45
N ILE A 56 4.97 -4.86 -5.14
CA ILE A 56 6.16 -4.06 -5.49
C ILE A 56 6.62 -3.33 -4.23
N VAL A 57 7.76 -3.77 -3.70
CA VAL A 57 8.30 -3.25 -2.44
C VAL A 57 9.23 -2.08 -2.72
N MET A 58 8.93 -0.94 -2.09
CA MET A 58 9.69 0.29 -2.26
C MET A 58 11.06 0.22 -1.57
N PRO A 59 12.12 0.78 -2.21
CA PRO A 59 13.51 0.59 -1.81
C PRO A 59 14.04 1.65 -0.84
N ASN A 60 13.23 2.61 -0.36
CA ASN A 60 13.65 3.76 0.44
C ASN A 60 13.86 3.44 1.93
N LEU A 61 14.71 2.47 2.19
CA LEU A 61 15.22 2.17 3.54
C LEU A 61 16.35 3.14 3.95
N LYS A 62 16.94 2.92 5.10
CA LYS A 62 18.20 3.57 5.55
C LYS A 62 19.23 2.51 5.91
N PRO A 63 20.26 2.29 5.06
CA PRO A 63 20.49 2.90 3.73
C PRO A 63 19.48 2.42 2.69
N PRO A 64 19.29 3.16 1.56
CA PRO A 64 18.40 2.77 0.48
C PRO A 64 18.93 1.52 -0.25
N VAL A 65 18.01 0.75 -0.83
CA VAL A 65 18.32 -0.49 -1.58
C VAL A 65 18.75 -0.11 -3.01
N THR A 66 20.04 0.02 -3.25
CA THR A 66 20.58 0.50 -4.54
C THR A 66 21.17 -0.62 -5.41
N THR A 67 21.39 -1.81 -4.87
CA THR A 67 22.01 -2.94 -5.58
C THR A 67 21.16 -4.21 -5.51
N VAL A 68 21.38 -5.12 -6.44
CA VAL A 68 20.71 -6.43 -6.47
C VAL A 68 21.01 -7.26 -5.21
N SER A 69 22.25 -7.20 -4.68
CA SER A 69 22.58 -7.88 -3.42
C SER A 69 21.77 -7.36 -2.26
N MET A 70 21.68 -6.02 -2.09
CA MET A 70 20.84 -5.42 -1.04
C MET A 70 19.35 -5.76 -1.21
N ALA A 71 18.87 -5.82 -2.46
CA ALA A 71 17.50 -6.21 -2.75
C ALA A 71 17.23 -7.68 -2.39
N LEU A 72 18.19 -8.58 -2.65
CA LEU A 72 18.10 -9.99 -2.26
C LEU A 72 18.07 -10.15 -0.74
N GLU A 73 18.96 -9.47 -0.03
CA GLU A 73 19.00 -9.48 1.43
C GLU A 73 17.70 -8.93 2.05
N TYR A 74 17.17 -7.84 1.49
CA TYR A 74 15.90 -7.29 1.97
C TYR A 74 14.73 -8.23 1.66
N ARG A 75 14.70 -8.83 0.46
CA ARG A 75 13.71 -9.86 0.11
C ARG A 75 13.72 -11.01 1.10
N GLN A 76 14.91 -11.49 1.48
CA GLN A 76 15.04 -12.58 2.45
C GLN A 76 14.50 -12.16 3.82
N ARG A 77 14.84 -10.95 4.31
CA ARG A 77 14.29 -10.45 5.59
C ARG A 77 12.76 -10.36 5.58
N ILE A 78 12.15 -9.97 4.45
CA ILE A 78 10.68 -9.92 4.30
C ILE A 78 10.08 -11.32 4.45
N LEU A 79 10.66 -12.31 3.76
CA LEU A 79 10.18 -13.70 3.81
C LEU A 79 10.38 -14.32 5.20
N ASP A 80 11.52 -14.08 5.83
CA ASP A 80 11.80 -14.56 7.19
C ASP A 80 10.86 -13.94 8.22
N ALA A 81 10.60 -12.63 8.13
CA ALA A 81 9.65 -11.93 8.98
C ALA A 81 8.23 -12.49 8.82
N LEU A 82 7.78 -12.71 7.58
CA LEU A 82 6.48 -13.29 7.30
C LEU A 82 6.35 -14.71 7.89
N ASN A 83 7.35 -15.57 7.65
CA ASN A 83 7.38 -16.93 8.18
C ASN A 83 7.38 -16.93 9.73
N HIS A 84 8.15 -16.05 10.35
CA HIS A 84 8.18 -15.89 11.80
C HIS A 84 6.80 -15.53 12.36
N VAL A 85 6.17 -14.50 11.81
CA VAL A 85 4.86 -14.02 12.27
C VAL A 85 3.76 -15.08 12.06
N ILE A 86 3.75 -15.76 10.91
CA ILE A 86 2.82 -16.85 10.63
C ILE A 86 3.01 -17.98 11.65
N THR A 87 4.25 -18.45 11.86
CA THR A 87 4.56 -19.54 12.80
C THR A 87 4.08 -19.18 14.22
N LYS A 88 4.38 -17.97 14.68
CA LYS A 88 3.95 -17.49 15.99
C LYS A 88 2.41 -17.43 16.10
N THR A 89 1.73 -16.94 15.08
CA THR A 89 0.27 -16.87 15.06
C THR A 89 -0.38 -18.26 15.07
N VAL A 90 0.17 -19.22 14.31
CA VAL A 90 -0.29 -20.62 14.32
C VAL A 90 -0.15 -21.22 15.73
N GLN A 91 1.00 -21.03 16.39
CA GLN A 91 1.22 -21.51 17.75
C GLN A 91 0.20 -20.94 18.75
N LEU A 92 -0.13 -19.64 18.66
CA LEU A 92 -1.16 -19.02 19.49
C LEU A 92 -2.55 -19.61 19.26
N ILE A 93 -2.92 -19.86 17.99
CA ILE A 93 -4.18 -20.51 17.64
C ILE A 93 -4.26 -21.92 18.23
N ASP A 94 -3.20 -22.70 18.10
CA ASP A 94 -3.13 -24.08 18.62
C ASP A 94 -3.18 -24.14 20.17
N GLN A 95 -2.50 -23.22 20.84
CA GLN A 95 -2.57 -23.09 22.30
C GLN A 95 -3.98 -22.74 22.76
N SER A 96 -4.67 -21.85 22.04
CA SER A 96 -6.07 -21.50 22.32
C SER A 96 -7.03 -22.67 22.11
N LYS A 97 -6.87 -23.46 21.02
CA LYS A 97 -7.66 -24.69 20.79
C LYS A 97 -7.52 -25.71 21.93
N ASN A 98 -6.33 -25.85 22.48
CA ASN A 98 -6.01 -26.84 23.50
C ASN A 98 -6.36 -26.40 24.94
N GLY A 99 -7.04 -25.25 25.11
CA GLY A 99 -7.42 -24.75 26.45
C GLY A 99 -6.24 -24.29 27.32
N LYS A 100 -5.02 -24.20 26.75
CA LYS A 100 -3.81 -23.75 27.47
C LYS A 100 -3.78 -22.24 27.71
N LEU A 101 -4.61 -21.49 26.99
CA LEU A 101 -4.88 -20.06 27.17
C LEU A 101 -6.15 -19.91 28.04
N SER A 102 -6.11 -20.34 29.31
CA SER A 102 -7.19 -20.06 30.26
C SER A 102 -7.09 -18.62 30.74
N ASP A 103 -8.25 -17.99 30.99
CA ASP A 103 -8.38 -16.71 31.69
C ASP A 103 -7.63 -16.73 33.04
N LYS A 104 -6.34 -16.43 33.04
CA LYS A 104 -5.58 -16.24 34.25
C LYS A 104 -5.45 -14.75 34.57
N ASN A 105 -6.50 -14.23 35.23
CA ASN A 105 -6.32 -13.28 36.32
C ASN A 105 -5.68 -14.05 37.52
N SER A 106 -4.44 -14.42 37.45
CA SER A 106 -3.66 -14.83 38.61
C SER A 106 -2.17 -14.54 38.37
N ILE A 107 -1.80 -13.37 38.82
CA ILE A 107 -0.44 -12.94 39.12
C ILE A 107 0.15 -13.93 40.11
N ASN A 108 1.20 -14.67 39.76
CA ASN A 108 2.38 -14.92 40.55
C ASN A 108 3.28 -15.99 39.89
N ASN A 109 4.53 -15.59 39.68
CA ASN A 109 5.72 -16.39 39.36
C ASN A 109 5.85 -16.96 37.93
N VAL A 110 6.49 -16.21 37.06
CA VAL A 110 7.23 -16.76 35.92
C VAL A 110 8.50 -15.93 35.71
N ASP A 111 9.57 -16.59 35.33
CA ASP A 111 10.91 -16.06 35.12
C ASP A 111 10.98 -14.93 34.07
N ASP A 112 11.80 -13.91 34.36
CA ASP A 112 11.90 -12.61 33.68
C ASP A 112 12.61 -12.59 32.33
N ASN A 113 12.52 -13.64 31.47
CA ASN A 113 13.29 -13.65 30.21
C ASN A 113 12.53 -14.01 28.90
N GLU A 114 11.23 -14.18 28.93
CA GLU A 114 10.40 -14.15 27.70
C GLU A 114 9.41 -13.00 27.83
N GLN A 115 9.56 -11.97 27.00
CA GLN A 115 8.58 -10.90 26.86
C GLN A 115 7.29 -11.49 26.28
N ASP A 116 6.43 -12.01 27.17
CA ASP A 116 5.14 -12.56 26.84
C ASP A 116 4.24 -11.49 26.18
N LEU A 117 3.87 -11.73 24.92
CA LEU A 117 2.73 -11.04 24.35
C LEU A 117 1.50 -11.30 25.24
N PRO A 118 0.68 -10.28 25.55
CA PRO A 118 -0.50 -10.46 26.36
C PRO A 118 -1.36 -11.58 25.77
N CYS A 119 -1.90 -12.44 26.64
CA CYS A 119 -2.72 -13.62 26.31
C CYS A 119 -3.85 -13.24 25.35
N GLN A 120 -3.65 -13.49 24.04
CA GLN A 120 -4.63 -13.17 23.01
C GLN A 120 -5.57 -14.34 22.81
N THR A 121 -6.86 -14.11 23.02
CA THR A 121 -7.91 -15.08 22.66
C THR A 121 -8.07 -15.17 21.13
N ILE A 122 -8.62 -16.27 20.61
CA ILE A 122 -8.99 -16.40 19.18
C ILE A 122 -9.81 -15.19 18.70
N ALA A 123 -10.71 -14.67 19.54
CA ALA A 123 -11.50 -13.49 19.23
C ALA A 123 -10.64 -12.20 19.10
N GLN A 124 -9.57 -12.06 19.90
CA GLN A 124 -8.63 -10.92 19.77
C GLN A 124 -7.79 -11.04 18.51
N LEU A 125 -7.24 -12.23 18.20
CA LEU A 125 -6.56 -12.50 16.94
C LEU A 125 -7.48 -12.24 15.74
N GLY A 126 -8.74 -12.68 15.82
CA GLY A 126 -9.76 -12.42 14.80
C GLY A 126 -9.99 -10.92 14.57
N ARG A 127 -10.03 -10.12 15.62
CA ARG A 127 -10.19 -8.66 15.50
C ARG A 127 -8.94 -7.97 14.95
N GLN A 128 -7.77 -8.33 15.40
CA GLN A 128 -6.54 -7.63 15.07
C GLN A 128 -5.97 -8.03 13.71
N LEU A 129 -5.94 -9.33 13.40
CA LEU A 129 -5.28 -9.87 12.20
C LEU A 129 -6.25 -10.20 11.07
N PHE A 130 -7.51 -10.51 11.39
CA PHE A 130 -8.47 -11.02 10.42
C PHE A 130 -9.69 -10.10 10.24
N PHE A 131 -9.45 -8.78 10.27
CA PHE A 131 -10.40 -7.77 9.81
C PHE A 131 -11.74 -7.77 10.54
N ASN A 132 -11.71 -8.08 11.84
CA ASN A 132 -12.90 -8.08 12.72
C ASN A 132 -14.04 -9.00 12.22
N ARG A 133 -13.68 -10.14 11.62
CA ARG A 133 -14.66 -11.10 11.10
C ARG A 133 -15.40 -11.79 12.25
N PRO A 134 -16.74 -11.64 12.36
CA PRO A 134 -17.51 -12.21 13.48
C PRO A 134 -17.47 -13.74 13.53
N SER A 135 -17.34 -14.40 12.36
CA SER A 135 -17.31 -15.87 12.22
C SER A 135 -15.89 -16.45 12.09
N ALA A 136 -14.84 -15.65 12.37
CA ALA A 136 -13.49 -16.18 12.33
C ALA A 136 -13.30 -17.25 13.41
N ASN A 137 -13.05 -18.48 12.99
CA ASN A 137 -12.67 -19.58 13.86
C ASN A 137 -11.23 -20.01 13.55
N ALA A 138 -10.69 -20.85 14.40
CA ALA A 138 -9.29 -21.26 14.31
C ALA A 138 -8.94 -21.94 12.96
N ASP A 139 -9.82 -22.80 12.43
CA ASP A 139 -9.55 -23.52 11.18
C ASP A 139 -9.53 -22.56 9.98
N TRP A 140 -10.47 -21.61 9.95
CA TRP A 140 -10.48 -20.56 8.94
C TRP A 140 -9.22 -19.68 9.02
N MET A 141 -8.81 -19.28 10.25
CA MET A 141 -7.60 -18.48 10.44
C MET A 141 -6.34 -19.21 9.93
N LEU A 142 -6.21 -20.50 10.25
CA LEU A 142 -5.10 -21.32 9.79
C LEU A 142 -5.05 -21.41 8.26
N GLU A 143 -6.22 -21.55 7.60
CA GLU A 143 -6.28 -21.51 6.14
C GLU A 143 -5.83 -20.16 5.58
N GLN A 144 -6.28 -19.04 6.17
CA GLN A 144 -5.83 -17.71 5.73
C GLN A 144 -4.31 -17.54 5.88
N LEU A 145 -3.72 -18.02 6.97
CA LEU A 145 -2.27 -17.97 7.19
C LEU A 145 -1.51 -18.84 6.19
N HIS A 146 -2.05 -20.03 5.87
CA HIS A 146 -1.48 -20.89 4.84
C HIS A 146 -1.45 -20.18 3.47
N GLN A 147 -2.54 -19.50 3.11
CA GLN A 147 -2.60 -18.72 1.87
C GLN A 147 -1.64 -17.52 1.88
N ALA A 148 -1.53 -16.81 3.01
CA ALA A 148 -0.62 -15.68 3.17
C ALA A 148 0.86 -16.08 3.07
N ALA A 149 1.23 -17.32 3.43
CA ALA A 149 2.59 -17.84 3.31
C ALA A 149 3.11 -17.87 1.85
N HIS A 150 2.22 -17.80 0.87
CA HIS A 150 2.56 -17.73 -0.55
C HIS A 150 2.70 -16.29 -1.09
N PHE A 151 2.80 -15.30 -0.23
CA PHE A 151 3.06 -13.91 -0.63
C PHE A 151 4.44 -13.77 -1.26
N GLU A 152 4.52 -13.05 -2.38
CA GLU A 152 5.76 -12.83 -3.11
C GLU A 152 6.14 -11.35 -3.13
N PRO A 153 7.24 -10.94 -2.45
CA PRO A 153 7.78 -9.60 -2.58
C PRO A 153 8.53 -9.44 -3.91
N LEU A 154 8.08 -8.49 -4.73
CA LEU A 154 8.71 -8.04 -5.96
C LEU A 154 9.60 -6.84 -5.65
N MET A 155 10.91 -7.00 -5.84
CA MET A 155 11.87 -6.01 -5.37
C MET A 155 12.07 -4.88 -6.38
N THR A 156 12.50 -3.72 -5.87
CA THR A 156 12.90 -2.56 -6.66
C THR A 156 14.26 -2.05 -6.23
N LEU A 157 14.97 -1.38 -7.14
CA LEU A 157 16.18 -0.63 -6.81
C LEU A 157 15.87 0.85 -6.68
N TYR A 158 16.56 1.50 -5.77
CA TYR A 158 16.52 2.95 -5.58
C TYR A 158 17.41 3.62 -6.63
N LEU A 159 16.85 4.48 -7.48
CA LEU A 159 17.60 5.24 -8.48
C LEU A 159 18.34 6.40 -7.80
N THR A 160 19.63 6.50 -8.05
CA THR A 160 20.50 7.58 -7.57
C THR A 160 21.30 8.18 -8.71
N ASP A 161 21.95 9.33 -8.48
CA ASP A 161 22.88 9.94 -9.46
C ASP A 161 24.10 9.04 -9.78
N GLN A 162 24.36 8.01 -8.98
CA GLN A 162 25.47 7.07 -9.15
C GLN A 162 25.06 5.75 -9.83
N THR A 163 23.77 5.56 -10.11
CA THR A 163 23.29 4.33 -10.77
C THR A 163 23.89 4.20 -12.16
N ALA A 164 24.41 3.01 -12.48
CA ALA A 164 25.05 2.73 -13.76
C ALA A 164 24.17 1.81 -14.65
N PRO A 165 24.36 1.80 -15.98
CA PRO A 165 23.67 0.87 -16.87
C PRO A 165 23.90 -0.61 -16.54
N SER A 166 25.06 -0.96 -15.97
CA SER A 166 25.35 -2.31 -15.47
C SER A 166 24.45 -2.73 -14.32
N ASP A 167 23.98 -1.80 -13.47
CA ASP A 167 23.07 -2.10 -12.37
C ASP A 167 21.69 -2.48 -12.92
N ILE A 168 21.30 -1.86 -14.04
CA ILE A 168 20.07 -2.21 -14.75
C ILE A 168 20.14 -3.63 -15.33
N ASP A 169 21.28 -3.99 -15.92
CA ASP A 169 21.50 -5.35 -16.42
C ASP A 169 21.40 -6.38 -15.30
N GLN A 170 22.11 -6.15 -14.19
CA GLN A 170 22.06 -7.03 -13.03
C GLN A 170 20.64 -7.14 -12.46
N ALA A 171 19.89 -6.02 -12.41
CA ALA A 171 18.50 -5.99 -11.95
C ALA A 171 17.62 -6.93 -12.80
N VAL A 172 17.67 -6.80 -14.11
CA VAL A 172 16.89 -7.63 -15.04
C VAL A 172 17.31 -9.10 -14.93
N ASP A 173 18.61 -9.37 -14.94
CA ASP A 173 19.16 -10.74 -14.91
C ASP A 173 18.88 -11.45 -13.57
N SER A 174 18.63 -10.72 -12.49
CA SER A 174 18.26 -11.26 -11.17
C SER A 174 16.92 -12.01 -11.17
N GLY A 175 16.00 -11.64 -12.05
CA GLY A 175 14.67 -12.22 -12.16
C GLY A 175 13.67 -11.85 -11.06
N PHE A 176 14.12 -11.25 -9.94
CA PHE A 176 13.25 -10.82 -8.82
C PHE A 176 13.17 -9.29 -8.61
N VAL A 177 14.09 -8.53 -9.18
CA VAL A 177 13.98 -7.06 -9.28
C VAL A 177 13.07 -6.74 -10.47
N ARG A 178 11.98 -6.03 -10.21
CA ARG A 178 10.92 -5.79 -11.20
C ARG A 178 10.86 -4.37 -11.73
N ALA A 179 11.53 -3.43 -11.05
CA ALA A 179 11.54 -2.02 -11.45
C ALA A 179 12.68 -1.25 -10.75
N VAL A 180 12.88 -0.01 -11.20
CA VAL A 180 13.74 0.96 -10.51
C VAL A 180 12.87 2.14 -10.09
N LYS A 181 13.00 2.60 -8.85
CA LYS A 181 12.22 3.70 -8.27
C LYS A 181 13.00 4.99 -8.25
N LEU A 182 12.44 6.01 -8.89
CA LEU A 182 12.91 7.39 -8.88
C LEU A 182 12.21 8.17 -7.75
N TYR A 183 13.03 8.73 -6.88
CA TYR A 183 12.63 9.80 -5.96
C TYR A 183 13.44 11.05 -6.31
N PRO A 184 12.82 12.22 -6.56
CA PRO A 184 13.55 13.48 -6.53
C PRO A 184 14.15 13.70 -5.14
N ALA A 185 15.38 14.20 -5.07
CA ALA A 185 16.09 14.40 -3.80
C ALA A 185 15.27 15.30 -2.85
N GLY A 186 14.94 14.78 -1.65
CA GLY A 186 14.18 15.51 -0.65
C GLY A 186 12.66 15.57 -0.87
N ALA A 187 12.09 14.83 -1.84
CA ALA A 187 10.65 14.89 -2.13
C ALA A 187 9.76 14.26 -1.04
N THR A 188 10.24 13.21 -0.38
CA THR A 188 9.46 12.46 0.62
C THR A 188 10.36 11.85 1.70
N THR A 189 9.78 11.06 2.60
CA THR A 189 10.51 10.37 3.67
C THR A 189 11.62 9.47 3.10
N HIS A 190 12.86 9.61 3.60
CA HIS A 190 14.04 8.87 3.16
C HIS A 190 14.38 9.02 1.67
N SER A 191 14.19 10.22 1.13
CA SER A 191 14.54 10.54 -0.26
C SER A 191 15.77 11.44 -0.41
N ASP A 192 16.55 11.61 0.65
CA ASP A 192 17.77 12.47 0.63
C ASP A 192 18.81 11.99 -0.40
N ALA A 193 18.92 10.69 -0.64
CA ALA A 193 19.78 10.07 -1.63
C ALA A 193 19.17 10.01 -3.04
N GLY A 194 18.03 10.66 -3.26
CA GLY A 194 17.30 10.66 -4.52
C GLY A 194 18.04 11.38 -5.65
N VAL A 195 17.43 11.37 -6.82
CA VAL A 195 17.99 11.96 -8.04
C VAL A 195 17.95 13.49 -7.94
N THR A 196 19.10 14.12 -8.18
CA THR A 196 19.22 15.57 -8.18
C THR A 196 18.87 16.18 -9.54
N SER A 197 19.17 15.48 -10.64
CA SER A 197 18.80 15.85 -12.00
C SER A 197 18.62 14.62 -12.87
N ILE A 198 17.41 14.43 -13.42
CA ILE A 198 17.10 13.26 -14.24
C ILE A 198 17.85 13.27 -15.59
N ASP A 199 18.20 14.43 -16.11
CA ASP A 199 18.93 14.55 -17.38
C ASP A 199 20.34 13.94 -17.32
N GLN A 200 20.93 13.81 -16.14
CA GLN A 200 22.22 13.14 -15.96
C GLN A 200 22.14 11.63 -16.10
N LEU A 201 20.94 11.07 -16.07
CA LEU A 201 20.66 9.64 -16.11
C LEU A 201 20.17 9.13 -17.47
N ASP A 202 20.26 9.93 -18.54
CA ASP A 202 19.79 9.55 -19.88
C ASP A 202 20.36 8.19 -20.33
N HIS A 203 21.61 7.86 -20.00
CA HIS A 203 22.25 6.59 -20.32
C HIS A 203 21.67 5.41 -19.52
N VAL A 204 21.25 5.63 -18.28
CA VAL A 204 20.57 4.64 -17.44
C VAL A 204 19.16 4.41 -17.94
N LEU A 205 18.42 5.48 -18.23
CA LEU A 205 17.05 5.43 -18.74
C LEU A 205 16.98 4.74 -20.11
N ALA A 206 17.94 5.03 -21.01
CA ALA A 206 18.07 4.32 -22.28
C ALA A 206 18.32 2.82 -22.07
N ARG A 207 19.13 2.45 -21.04
CA ARG A 207 19.36 1.04 -20.73
C ARG A 207 18.10 0.37 -20.16
N MET A 208 17.34 1.06 -19.30
CA MET A 208 16.04 0.58 -18.80
C MET A 208 15.05 0.36 -19.95
N GLU A 209 14.93 1.33 -20.86
CA GLU A 209 14.10 1.21 -22.07
C GLU A 209 14.46 -0.03 -22.89
N MET A 210 15.76 -0.21 -23.18
CA MET A 210 16.29 -1.35 -23.96
C MET A 210 16.01 -2.68 -23.29
N ARG A 211 16.15 -2.77 -21.96
CA ARG A 211 15.93 -3.98 -21.18
C ARG A 211 14.48 -4.22 -20.79
N GLY A 212 13.60 -3.25 -21.06
CA GLY A 212 12.18 -3.30 -20.69
C GLY A 212 11.93 -3.26 -19.18
N LEU A 213 12.88 -2.73 -18.38
CA LEU A 213 12.74 -2.58 -16.94
C LEU A 213 11.96 -1.29 -16.62
N PRO A 214 10.82 -1.36 -15.90
CA PRO A 214 10.01 -0.20 -15.60
C PRO A 214 10.70 0.83 -14.69
N LEU A 215 10.48 2.12 -14.98
CA LEU A 215 10.76 3.23 -14.09
C LEU A 215 9.49 3.60 -13.32
N LEU A 216 9.58 3.58 -11.98
CA LEU A 216 8.52 4.00 -11.06
C LEU A 216 8.84 5.40 -10.57
N VAL A 217 7.94 6.35 -10.73
CA VAL A 217 8.25 7.78 -10.51
C VAL A 217 7.42 8.35 -9.37
N HIS A 218 8.09 8.83 -8.32
CA HIS A 218 7.51 9.80 -7.40
C HIS A 218 7.57 11.18 -8.06
N GLY A 219 6.44 11.66 -8.54
CA GLY A 219 6.39 12.80 -9.45
C GLY A 219 6.08 14.12 -8.76
N GLU A 220 6.98 14.61 -7.92
CA GLU A 220 6.89 15.95 -7.32
C GLU A 220 8.20 16.72 -7.49
N VAL A 221 8.10 18.01 -7.84
CA VAL A 221 9.25 18.93 -7.75
C VAL A 221 9.55 19.26 -6.28
N THR A 222 10.80 19.58 -5.98
CA THR A 222 11.25 19.89 -4.61
C THR A 222 11.59 21.36 -4.39
N ASP A 223 11.32 22.20 -5.39
CA ASP A 223 11.50 23.64 -5.32
C ASP A 223 10.69 24.24 -4.16
N ARG A 224 11.32 25.06 -3.33
CA ARG A 224 10.68 25.68 -2.16
C ARG A 224 9.62 26.71 -2.52
N ASP A 225 9.74 27.31 -3.70
CA ASP A 225 8.84 28.35 -4.20
C ASP A 225 7.59 27.77 -4.88
N VAL A 226 7.55 26.45 -5.09
CA VAL A 226 6.37 25.75 -5.63
C VAL A 226 5.47 25.29 -4.48
N ASP A 227 4.20 25.71 -4.52
CA ASP A 227 3.19 25.28 -3.57
C ASP A 227 3.11 23.76 -3.51
N VAL A 228 3.06 23.20 -2.31
CA VAL A 228 3.03 21.75 -2.08
C VAL A 228 1.87 21.05 -2.81
N PHE A 229 0.78 21.77 -3.07
CA PHE A 229 -0.38 21.23 -3.81
C PHE A 229 -0.20 21.23 -5.32
N ASP A 230 0.78 21.97 -5.86
CA ASP A 230 1.02 22.12 -7.30
C ASP A 230 2.26 21.35 -7.78
N ARG A 231 3.04 20.76 -6.86
CA ARG A 231 4.32 20.08 -7.16
C ARG A 231 4.21 18.98 -8.20
N GLU A 232 3.13 18.19 -8.17
CA GLU A 232 2.90 17.11 -9.14
C GLU A 232 2.62 17.67 -10.56
N ALA A 233 1.76 18.67 -10.68
CA ALA A 233 1.46 19.31 -11.95
C ALA A 233 2.71 19.96 -12.57
N VAL A 234 3.51 20.66 -11.75
CA VAL A 234 4.78 21.25 -12.18
C VAL A 234 5.80 20.18 -12.59
N PHE A 235 5.83 19.03 -11.93
CA PHE A 235 6.70 17.91 -12.30
C PHE A 235 6.32 17.33 -13.67
N ILE A 236 5.03 17.23 -13.98
CA ILE A 236 4.57 16.80 -15.31
C ILE A 236 5.15 17.71 -16.39
N ASP A 237 5.00 19.02 -16.22
CA ASP A 237 5.45 20.01 -17.22
C ASP A 237 6.97 20.03 -17.36
N ARG A 238 7.72 19.95 -16.28
CA ARG A 238 9.18 20.10 -16.29
C ARG A 238 9.93 18.80 -16.56
N VAL A 239 9.35 17.65 -16.24
CA VAL A 239 10.07 16.36 -16.26
C VAL A 239 9.35 15.32 -17.10
N MET A 240 8.07 15.03 -16.83
CA MET A 240 7.41 13.86 -17.40
C MET A 240 7.20 13.95 -18.90
N ILE A 241 6.86 15.14 -19.42
CA ILE A 241 6.66 15.38 -20.86
C ILE A 241 7.96 15.13 -21.60
N ASP A 242 9.08 15.67 -21.14
CA ASP A 242 10.39 15.49 -21.77
C ASP A 242 10.90 14.05 -21.63
N LEU A 243 10.70 13.42 -20.49
CA LEU A 243 11.03 12.02 -20.25
C LEU A 243 10.34 11.10 -21.26
N ARG A 244 9.02 11.26 -21.44
CA ARG A 244 8.26 10.50 -22.45
C ARG A 244 8.73 10.74 -23.87
N ARG A 245 9.08 12.00 -24.20
CA ARG A 245 9.58 12.35 -25.54
C ARG A 245 10.95 11.73 -25.82
N LYS A 246 11.87 11.75 -24.84
CA LYS A 246 13.22 11.18 -24.95
C LYS A 246 13.21 9.67 -25.03
N PHE A 247 12.35 9.01 -24.22
CA PHE A 247 12.29 7.54 -24.07
C PHE A 247 10.88 7.02 -24.32
N PRO A 248 10.40 6.97 -25.59
CA PRO A 248 9.04 6.63 -25.91
C PRO A 248 8.66 5.15 -25.66
N ALA A 249 9.63 4.24 -25.60
CA ALA A 249 9.41 2.83 -25.29
C ALA A 249 9.70 2.45 -23.82
N LEU A 250 10.21 3.39 -23.00
CA LEU A 250 10.44 3.16 -21.58
C LEU A 250 9.11 2.86 -20.88
N LYS A 251 9.03 1.71 -20.22
CA LYS A 251 7.90 1.40 -19.33
C LYS A 251 7.95 2.33 -18.13
N LEU A 252 6.88 3.09 -17.91
CA LEU A 252 6.82 4.12 -16.90
C LEU A 252 5.56 3.97 -16.05
N VAL A 253 5.71 3.95 -14.72
CA VAL A 253 4.59 4.03 -13.78
C VAL A 253 4.69 5.35 -13.02
N PHE A 254 3.70 6.23 -13.23
CA PHE A 254 3.52 7.42 -12.43
C PHE A 254 2.82 7.01 -11.14
N GLU A 255 3.59 6.93 -10.07
CA GLU A 255 3.15 6.35 -8.81
C GLU A 255 2.23 7.29 -8.04
N HIS A 256 1.24 6.71 -7.32
CA HIS A 256 0.36 7.38 -6.35
C HIS A 256 -0.09 8.77 -6.80
N ILE A 257 -0.56 8.88 -8.06
CA ILE A 257 -0.98 10.16 -8.63
C ILE A 257 -2.10 10.81 -7.81
N THR A 258 -2.07 12.15 -7.75
CA THR A 258 -2.97 12.91 -6.86
C THR A 258 -3.75 14.02 -7.56
N THR A 259 -3.42 14.36 -8.80
CA THR A 259 -4.00 15.49 -9.52
C THR A 259 -4.81 15.07 -10.75
N GLU A 260 -5.73 15.92 -11.16
CA GLU A 260 -6.44 15.83 -12.42
C GLU A 260 -5.47 15.86 -13.60
N GLU A 261 -4.43 16.69 -13.50
CA GLU A 261 -3.37 16.84 -14.50
C GLU A 261 -2.62 15.51 -14.71
N ALA A 262 -2.29 14.78 -13.64
CA ALA A 262 -1.62 13.48 -13.73
C ALA A 262 -2.55 12.41 -14.32
N ALA A 263 -3.82 12.39 -13.92
CA ALA A 263 -4.81 11.46 -14.49
C ALA A 263 -4.98 11.68 -16.00
N HIS A 264 -5.06 12.93 -16.45
CA HIS A 264 -5.15 13.29 -17.86
C HIS A 264 -3.86 12.97 -18.62
N PHE A 265 -2.70 13.33 -18.05
CA PHE A 265 -1.40 13.02 -18.66
C PHE A 265 -1.25 11.52 -18.92
N VAL A 266 -1.51 10.67 -17.94
CA VAL A 266 -1.39 9.20 -18.11
C VAL A 266 -2.43 8.67 -19.10
N ARG A 267 -3.68 9.15 -19.04
CA ARG A 267 -4.73 8.76 -19.98
C ARG A 267 -4.33 9.03 -21.43
N ASP A 268 -3.80 10.22 -21.70
CA ASP A 268 -3.60 10.75 -23.04
C ASP A 268 -2.19 10.45 -23.60
N ALA A 269 -1.20 10.16 -22.74
CA ALA A 269 0.15 9.86 -23.19
C ALA A 269 0.21 8.54 -23.99
N GLU A 270 1.02 8.53 -25.03
CA GLU A 270 1.30 7.34 -25.85
C GLU A 270 2.39 6.46 -25.20
N GLY A 271 2.48 5.20 -25.66
CA GLY A 271 3.48 4.22 -25.22
C GLY A 271 3.16 3.55 -23.87
N PRO A 272 4.12 2.81 -23.31
CA PRO A 272 3.90 1.98 -22.12
C PRO A 272 3.97 2.82 -20.84
N ILE A 273 2.92 3.57 -20.57
CA ILE A 273 2.74 4.37 -19.34
C ILE A 273 1.49 3.93 -18.58
N ALA A 274 1.61 3.90 -17.25
CA ALA A 274 0.51 3.65 -16.34
C ALA A 274 0.65 4.48 -15.07
N ALA A 275 -0.32 4.41 -14.17
CA ALA A 275 -0.28 5.04 -12.87
C ALA A 275 -0.86 4.14 -11.77
N THR A 276 -0.30 4.24 -10.56
CA THR A 276 -0.93 3.73 -9.35
C THR A 276 -1.80 4.81 -8.71
N ILE A 277 -2.92 4.39 -8.12
CA ILE A 277 -3.82 5.26 -7.36
C ILE A 277 -4.08 4.62 -6.01
N THR A 278 -3.89 5.37 -4.93
CA THR A 278 -3.99 4.89 -3.55
C THR A 278 -5.41 5.02 -3.00
N PRO A 279 -5.78 4.25 -1.95
CA PRO A 279 -7.11 4.37 -1.36
C PRO A 279 -7.33 5.72 -0.69
N GLN A 280 -6.29 6.33 -0.08
CA GLN A 280 -6.41 7.64 0.55
C GLN A 280 -6.73 8.75 -0.47
N HIS A 281 -6.15 8.71 -1.67
CA HIS A 281 -6.42 9.71 -2.71
C HIS A 281 -7.76 9.52 -3.41
N LEU A 282 -8.34 8.31 -3.36
CA LEU A 282 -9.71 8.06 -3.84
C LEU A 282 -10.78 8.50 -2.84
N LEU A 283 -10.55 8.23 -1.55
CA LEU A 283 -11.56 8.42 -0.50
C LEU A 283 -11.58 9.82 0.10
N TYR A 284 -10.40 10.48 0.19
CA TYR A 284 -10.25 11.72 0.95
C TYR A 284 -9.70 12.85 0.09
N ASN A 285 -10.20 14.05 0.31
CA ASN A 285 -9.60 15.29 -0.17
C ASN A 285 -8.80 15.96 0.97
N ARG A 286 -8.11 17.05 0.67
CA ARG A 286 -7.24 17.76 1.61
C ARG A 286 -7.92 18.23 2.91
N ASN A 287 -9.26 18.39 2.92
CA ASN A 287 -9.99 18.78 4.14
C ASN A 287 -9.86 17.70 5.24
N ALA A 288 -9.66 16.42 4.86
CA ALA A 288 -9.48 15.34 5.83
C ALA A 288 -8.29 15.57 6.78
N ILE A 289 -7.24 16.29 6.32
CA ILE A 289 -6.07 16.62 7.14
C ILE A 289 -6.42 17.60 8.26
N PHE A 290 -7.46 18.42 8.09
CA PHE A 290 -7.78 19.56 8.95
C PHE A 290 -9.14 19.45 9.65
N SER A 291 -9.92 18.42 9.37
CA SER A 291 -11.26 18.27 9.91
C SER A 291 -11.23 17.96 11.41
N GLY A 292 -11.76 18.90 12.22
CA GLY A 292 -11.76 18.77 13.69
C GLY A 292 -10.42 19.05 14.36
N GLY A 293 -9.43 19.56 13.62
CA GLY A 293 -8.05 19.82 14.02
C GLY A 293 -7.08 19.21 13.04
N LEU A 294 -5.76 19.29 13.34
CA LEU A 294 -4.74 18.64 12.53
C LEU A 294 -4.80 17.12 12.73
N ARG A 295 -4.97 16.39 11.62
CA ARG A 295 -5.05 14.92 11.61
C ARG A 295 -3.82 14.31 10.93
N PRO A 296 -2.70 14.11 11.64
CA PRO A 296 -1.42 13.71 11.06
C PRO A 296 -1.44 12.33 10.37
N HIS A 297 -2.36 11.44 10.76
CA HIS A 297 -2.48 10.11 10.15
C HIS A 297 -3.02 10.13 8.71
N TRP A 298 -3.60 11.26 8.26
CA TRP A 298 -3.98 11.52 6.85
C TRP A 298 -2.88 12.24 6.05
N TYR A 299 -1.77 12.62 6.69
CA TYR A 299 -0.66 13.28 6.02
C TYR A 299 0.21 12.25 5.29
N CYS A 300 0.27 12.37 3.96
CA CYS A 300 1.12 11.61 3.04
C CYS A 300 1.79 12.56 2.02
N LEU A 301 2.76 12.09 1.29
CA LEU A 301 3.35 12.75 0.13
C LEU A 301 3.35 11.78 -1.07
N PRO A 302 2.75 12.21 -2.20
CA PRO A 302 2.13 13.52 -2.44
C PRO A 302 0.89 13.75 -1.56
N VAL A 303 0.70 15.01 -1.16
CA VAL A 303 -0.37 15.40 -0.23
C VAL A 303 -1.75 15.27 -0.87
N LEU A 304 -2.79 14.98 -0.06
CA LEU A 304 -4.19 15.01 -0.49
C LEU A 304 -4.53 16.35 -1.15
N LYS A 305 -5.24 16.35 -2.27
CA LYS A 305 -5.54 17.52 -3.09
C LYS A 305 -7.00 18.01 -2.90
N LYS A 306 -7.41 19.01 -3.70
CA LYS A 306 -8.81 19.51 -3.74
C LYS A 306 -9.75 18.43 -4.24
N GLU A 307 -11.05 18.58 -3.93
CA GLU A 307 -12.10 17.64 -4.32
C GLU A 307 -12.13 17.35 -5.84
N ARG A 308 -11.92 18.36 -6.68
CA ARG A 308 -11.88 18.18 -8.16
C ARG A 308 -10.85 17.13 -8.57
N HIS A 309 -9.67 17.12 -7.93
CA HIS A 309 -8.61 16.16 -8.23
C HIS A 309 -9.00 14.74 -7.76
N ARG A 310 -9.57 14.62 -6.55
CA ARG A 310 -10.10 13.34 -6.05
C ARG A 310 -11.14 12.75 -7.01
N LEU A 311 -12.06 13.55 -7.50
CA LEU A 311 -13.07 13.13 -8.48
C LEU A 311 -12.44 12.69 -9.81
N ALA A 312 -11.42 13.37 -10.29
CA ALA A 312 -10.69 12.98 -11.50
C ALA A 312 -9.95 11.64 -11.31
N LEU A 313 -9.32 11.41 -10.15
CA LEU A 313 -8.72 10.11 -9.81
C LEU A 313 -9.76 9.00 -9.72
N MET A 314 -10.91 9.26 -9.12
CA MET A 314 -12.02 8.31 -9.05
C MET A 314 -12.48 7.92 -10.46
N GLN A 315 -12.66 8.91 -11.33
CA GLN A 315 -13.02 8.68 -12.73
C GLN A 315 -11.95 7.85 -13.46
N ALA A 316 -10.65 8.12 -13.24
CA ALA A 316 -9.56 7.37 -13.83
C ALA A 316 -9.56 5.91 -13.34
N ALA A 317 -9.64 5.68 -12.03
CA ALA A 317 -9.63 4.34 -11.42
C ALA A 317 -10.81 3.47 -11.90
N THR A 318 -12.00 4.07 -12.07
CA THR A 318 -13.23 3.37 -12.46
C THR A 318 -13.48 3.36 -13.97
N SER A 319 -12.59 3.97 -14.77
CA SER A 319 -12.74 4.04 -16.25
C SER A 319 -12.67 2.69 -16.95
N GLY A 320 -12.08 1.67 -16.32
CA GLY A 320 -11.73 0.40 -16.95
C GLY A 320 -10.49 0.46 -17.85
N SER A 321 -9.79 1.59 -17.92
CA SER A 321 -8.53 1.73 -18.65
C SER A 321 -7.42 0.92 -17.98
N PRO A 322 -6.66 0.10 -18.74
CA PRO A 322 -5.57 -0.70 -18.20
C PRO A 322 -4.36 0.14 -17.76
N LYS A 323 -4.39 1.45 -17.99
CA LYS A 323 -3.34 2.38 -17.56
C LYS A 323 -3.41 2.74 -16.07
N PHE A 324 -4.51 2.41 -15.37
CA PHE A 324 -4.69 2.71 -13.95
C PHE A 324 -4.87 1.43 -13.18
N PHE A 325 -4.11 1.29 -12.09
CA PHE A 325 -4.20 0.14 -11.21
C PHE A 325 -3.87 0.47 -9.75
N LEU A 326 -4.15 -0.47 -8.89
CA LEU A 326 -3.98 -0.38 -7.45
C LEU A 326 -2.49 -0.23 -7.07
N GLY A 327 -2.21 0.70 -6.18
CA GLY A 327 -0.97 0.77 -5.42
C GLY A 327 -1.29 1.45 -4.11
N THR A 328 -1.16 0.73 -2.99
CA THR A 328 -1.65 1.23 -1.71
C THR A 328 -0.87 2.41 -1.19
N ASP A 329 0.42 2.48 -1.50
CA ASP A 329 1.38 3.35 -0.82
C ASP A 329 1.21 3.26 0.70
N SER A 330 0.93 2.04 1.18
CA SER A 330 0.88 1.83 2.61
C SER A 330 2.25 2.07 3.20
N ALA A 331 2.36 3.12 4.02
CA ALA A 331 3.62 3.62 4.54
C ALA A 331 3.54 3.73 6.08
N PRO A 332 3.84 2.63 6.80
CA PRO A 332 3.71 2.56 8.25
C PRO A 332 4.73 3.44 8.95
N HIS A 333 4.26 4.20 9.96
CA HIS A 333 5.06 4.97 10.90
C HIS A 333 4.43 4.88 12.29
N ALA A 334 5.26 4.77 13.32
CA ALA A 334 4.79 4.80 14.70
C ALA A 334 4.00 6.09 14.99
N ALA A 335 2.95 6.00 15.80
CA ALA A 335 2.04 7.10 16.10
C ALA A 335 2.80 8.35 16.57
N HIS A 336 3.77 8.21 17.50
CA HIS A 336 4.56 9.34 18.00
C HIS A 336 5.39 10.07 16.92
N LEU A 337 5.76 9.38 15.80
CA LEU A 337 6.46 10.01 14.67
C LEU A 337 5.50 10.76 13.75
N LYS A 338 4.22 10.38 13.76
CA LYS A 338 3.16 11.07 13.04
C LYS A 338 2.63 12.27 13.82
N GLU A 339 2.52 12.13 15.13
CA GLU A 339 2.00 13.14 16.07
C GLU A 339 3.11 14.06 16.59
N HIS A 340 4.01 14.47 15.71
CA HIS A 340 5.17 15.30 16.00
C HIS A 340 5.18 16.54 15.13
N ALA A 341 5.84 17.61 15.56
CA ALA A 341 5.95 18.86 14.80
C ALA A 341 6.59 18.66 13.40
N ALA A 342 7.53 17.71 13.28
CA ALA A 342 8.13 17.26 12.01
C ALA A 342 7.55 15.88 11.64
N ALA A 343 6.22 15.80 11.49
CA ALA A 343 5.51 14.55 11.24
C ALA A 343 6.03 13.84 9.98
N CYS A 344 6.22 12.51 10.07
CA CYS A 344 6.53 11.69 8.91
C CYS A 344 5.34 11.63 7.94
N ALA A 345 5.60 11.73 6.64
CA ALA A 345 4.60 11.50 5.61
C ALA A 345 4.39 10.00 5.38
N GLY A 346 3.13 9.58 5.25
CA GLY A 346 2.72 8.21 4.96
C GLY A 346 1.45 7.81 5.68
N CYS A 347 0.55 7.10 5.00
CA CYS A 347 -0.67 6.52 5.54
C CYS A 347 -0.49 5.00 5.65
N TYR A 348 -0.91 4.40 6.76
CA TYR A 348 -0.89 2.94 6.91
C TYR A 348 -2.25 2.36 6.51
N SER A 349 -2.38 1.98 5.24
CA SER A 349 -3.65 1.49 4.66
C SER A 349 -3.73 -0.04 4.53
N ALA A 350 -2.60 -0.75 4.61
CA ALA A 350 -2.52 -2.18 4.36
C ALA A 350 -3.56 -3.03 5.12
N PRO A 351 -3.90 -2.81 6.41
CA PRO A 351 -4.84 -3.67 7.12
C PRO A 351 -6.24 -3.74 6.51
N HIS A 352 -6.67 -2.68 5.80
CA HIS A 352 -8.02 -2.59 5.25
C HIS A 352 -8.03 -2.17 3.77
N ALA A 353 -6.91 -2.35 3.07
CA ALA A 353 -6.71 -1.81 1.73
C ALA A 353 -7.83 -2.19 0.76
N LEU A 354 -8.18 -3.47 0.66
CA LEU A 354 -9.20 -3.94 -0.28
C LEU A 354 -10.60 -3.47 0.11
N ALA A 355 -10.91 -3.37 1.41
CA ALA A 355 -12.17 -2.81 1.89
C ALA A 355 -12.30 -1.31 1.56
N LEU A 356 -11.20 -0.56 1.69
CA LEU A 356 -11.14 0.86 1.31
C LEU A 356 -11.35 1.05 -0.20
N TYR A 357 -10.71 0.24 -1.05
CA TYR A 357 -10.94 0.30 -2.49
C TYR A 357 -12.36 -0.11 -2.88
N ALA A 358 -12.90 -1.19 -2.29
CA ALA A 358 -14.28 -1.59 -2.53
C ALA A 358 -15.26 -0.47 -2.15
N SER A 359 -15.03 0.20 -1.01
CA SER A 359 -15.83 1.35 -0.57
C SER A 359 -15.77 2.52 -1.56
N ALA A 360 -14.59 2.80 -2.11
CA ALA A 360 -14.41 3.87 -3.09
C ALA A 360 -15.16 3.57 -4.41
N PHE A 361 -15.04 2.34 -4.92
CA PHE A 361 -15.69 1.94 -6.17
C PHE A 361 -17.21 1.82 -6.01
N ASP A 362 -17.68 1.31 -4.87
CA ASP A 362 -19.11 1.20 -4.56
C ASP A 362 -19.79 2.58 -4.42
N ALA A 363 -19.08 3.57 -3.89
CA ALA A 363 -19.60 4.93 -3.73
C ALA A 363 -19.98 5.64 -5.06
N VAL A 364 -19.48 5.12 -6.20
CA VAL A 364 -19.76 5.63 -7.55
C VAL A 364 -20.40 4.57 -8.46
N ASP A 365 -20.97 3.51 -7.88
CA ASP A 365 -21.63 2.40 -8.59
C ASP A 365 -20.76 1.74 -9.69
N ALA A 366 -19.43 1.62 -9.43
CA ALA A 366 -18.46 1.08 -10.38
C ALA A 366 -17.73 -0.17 -9.86
N LEU A 367 -18.35 -0.91 -8.95
CA LEU A 367 -17.76 -2.03 -8.24
C LEU A 367 -17.31 -3.17 -9.18
N GLU A 368 -17.97 -3.33 -10.34
CA GLU A 368 -17.62 -4.29 -11.39
C GLU A 368 -16.28 -3.97 -12.08
N ARG A 369 -15.75 -2.75 -11.91
CA ARG A 369 -14.44 -2.32 -12.44
C ARG A 369 -13.28 -2.66 -11.48
N LEU A 370 -13.58 -2.93 -10.21
CA LEU A 370 -12.57 -3.21 -9.21
C LEU A 370 -11.65 -4.40 -9.57
N PRO A 371 -12.13 -5.54 -10.12
CA PRO A 371 -11.24 -6.64 -10.51
C PRO A 371 -10.22 -6.25 -11.59
N GLY A 372 -10.60 -5.45 -12.58
CA GLY A 372 -9.66 -4.90 -13.56
C GLY A 372 -8.56 -4.09 -12.90
N PHE A 373 -8.95 -3.11 -12.08
CA PHE A 373 -8.06 -2.18 -11.40
C PHE A 373 -7.15 -2.86 -10.37
N ALA A 374 -7.65 -3.80 -9.57
CA ALA A 374 -6.91 -4.37 -8.45
C ALA A 374 -6.11 -5.64 -8.81
N TRP A 375 -6.58 -6.42 -9.80
CA TRP A 375 -6.03 -7.74 -10.11
C TRP A 375 -5.39 -7.82 -11.50
N ALA A 376 -6.07 -7.29 -12.56
CA ALA A 376 -5.65 -7.61 -13.92
C ALA A 376 -4.68 -6.59 -14.54
N HIS A 377 -4.93 -5.28 -14.36
CA HIS A 377 -4.23 -4.24 -15.13
C HIS A 377 -2.74 -4.16 -14.78
N GLY A 378 -2.39 -4.15 -13.50
CA GLY A 378 -1.00 -4.09 -13.08
C GLY A 378 -0.21 -5.34 -13.49
N ALA A 379 -0.78 -6.53 -13.30
CA ALA A 379 -0.13 -7.77 -13.72
C ALA A 379 0.18 -7.75 -15.24
N ALA A 380 -0.77 -7.32 -16.06
CA ALA A 380 -0.59 -7.17 -17.50
C ALA A 380 0.52 -6.15 -17.84
N PHE A 381 0.56 -4.99 -17.15
CA PHE A 381 1.60 -3.97 -17.36
C PHE A 381 3.01 -4.51 -17.06
N TYR A 382 3.16 -5.24 -15.97
CA TYR A 382 4.44 -5.85 -15.58
C TYR A 382 4.76 -7.15 -16.32
N GLY A 383 3.84 -7.66 -17.17
CA GLY A 383 4.02 -8.91 -17.91
C GLY A 383 4.04 -10.14 -17.00
N LEU A 384 3.24 -10.11 -15.93
CA LEU A 384 3.11 -11.21 -14.98
C LEU A 384 1.79 -11.95 -15.19
N GLU A 385 1.80 -13.26 -14.94
CA GLU A 385 0.57 -14.05 -14.93
C GLU A 385 -0.36 -13.60 -13.80
N LEU A 386 -1.67 -13.73 -14.03
CA LEU A 386 -2.68 -13.44 -13.03
C LEU A 386 -2.61 -14.46 -11.88
N ASN A 387 -2.78 -14.01 -10.64
CA ASN A 387 -2.94 -14.94 -9.52
C ASN A 387 -4.15 -15.83 -9.74
N ALA A 388 -3.96 -17.14 -9.62
CA ALA A 388 -5.04 -18.14 -9.73
C ALA A 388 -5.94 -18.19 -8.47
N ARG A 389 -5.37 -17.83 -7.30
CA ARG A 389 -6.11 -17.76 -6.03
C ARG A 389 -7.18 -16.66 -6.09
N LYS A 390 -8.25 -16.83 -5.32
CA LYS A 390 -9.37 -15.88 -5.28
C LYS A 390 -9.59 -15.36 -3.87
N ILE A 391 -10.17 -14.17 -3.80
CA ILE A 391 -10.58 -13.52 -2.55
C ILE A 391 -12.06 -13.13 -2.62
N ARG A 392 -12.65 -12.92 -1.44
CA ARG A 392 -14.00 -12.43 -1.29
C ARG A 392 -14.04 -11.14 -0.48
N LEU A 393 -14.84 -10.19 -0.98
CA LEU A 393 -15.23 -8.97 -0.28
C LEU A 393 -16.74 -9.00 -0.06
N VAL A 394 -17.18 -8.64 1.13
CA VAL A 394 -18.62 -8.66 1.49
C VAL A 394 -19.09 -7.27 1.89
N PRO A 395 -20.36 -6.92 1.54
CA PRO A 395 -20.97 -5.62 1.88
C PRO A 395 -21.47 -5.65 3.34
N GLU A 396 -20.54 -5.87 4.26
CA GLU A 396 -20.80 -5.90 5.69
C GLU A 396 -19.98 -4.82 6.39
N ALA A 397 -20.66 -4.06 7.26
CA ALA A 397 -20.00 -3.03 8.04
C ALA A 397 -18.88 -3.62 8.90
N CYS A 398 -17.69 -3.02 8.82
CA CYS A 398 -16.50 -3.45 9.54
C CYS A 398 -15.90 -2.26 10.28
N GLU A 399 -15.88 -2.34 11.60
CA GLU A 399 -15.17 -1.36 12.44
C GLU A 399 -13.67 -1.60 12.33
N THR A 400 -12.91 -0.58 11.93
CA THR A 400 -11.47 -0.66 11.86
C THR A 400 -10.86 -0.44 13.25
N PRO A 401 -9.86 -1.23 13.68
CA PRO A 401 -9.16 -0.96 14.92
C PRO A 401 -8.60 0.46 14.94
N ALA A 402 -8.73 1.16 16.06
CA ALA A 402 -8.20 2.52 16.20
C ALA A 402 -6.68 2.57 16.05
N GLN A 403 -5.99 1.51 16.50
CA GLN A 403 -4.54 1.36 16.43
C GLN A 403 -4.14 -0.12 16.49
N PHE A 404 -2.90 -0.41 16.06
CA PHE A 404 -2.26 -1.71 16.18
C PHE A 404 -0.96 -1.59 16.96
N GLU A 405 -0.49 -2.70 17.54
CA GLU A 405 0.88 -2.79 18.04
C GLU A 405 1.90 -2.68 16.90
N PHE A 406 3.01 -2.01 17.16
CA PHE A 406 4.06 -1.75 16.19
C PHE A 406 5.44 -1.79 16.85
N ALA A 407 6.36 -2.56 16.27
CA ALA A 407 7.72 -2.71 16.78
C ALA A 407 7.74 -2.97 18.31
N HIS A 408 6.98 -3.96 18.75
CA HIS A 408 6.82 -4.49 20.11
C HIS A 408 6.14 -3.54 21.13
N THR A 409 6.56 -2.30 21.24
CA THR A 409 6.10 -1.39 22.31
C THR A 409 5.42 -0.12 21.81
N LEU A 410 5.44 0.09 20.51
CA LEU A 410 4.87 1.27 19.86
C LEU A 410 3.46 0.99 19.37
N GLN A 411 2.80 2.05 18.92
CA GLN A 411 1.48 1.97 18.30
C GLN A 411 1.54 2.55 16.89
N ILE A 412 0.72 2.01 15.99
CA ILE A 412 0.48 2.55 14.66
C ILE A 412 -1.02 2.74 14.44
N VAL A 413 -1.39 3.87 13.88
CA VAL A 413 -2.79 4.19 13.53
C VAL A 413 -3.00 3.91 12.04
N PRO A 414 -3.93 3.01 11.68
CA PRO A 414 -4.25 2.76 10.28
C PRO A 414 -5.06 3.90 9.68
N LEU A 415 -5.07 3.98 8.35
CA LEU A 415 -6.02 4.83 7.64
C LEU A 415 -7.45 4.42 8.00
N ALA A 416 -8.33 5.38 8.27
CA ALA A 416 -9.69 5.15 8.79
C ALA A 416 -9.73 4.44 10.16
N GLY A 417 -8.67 4.52 10.97
CA GLY A 417 -8.65 3.92 12.32
C GLY A 417 -9.79 4.42 13.20
N GLY A 418 -10.56 3.49 13.80
CA GLY A 418 -11.76 3.78 14.60
C GLY A 418 -13.00 4.15 13.78
N GLU A 419 -12.95 4.09 12.44
CA GLU A 419 -14.10 4.33 11.57
C GLU A 419 -14.78 3.00 11.20
N VAL A 420 -16.00 3.07 10.68
CA VAL A 420 -16.74 1.92 10.15
C VAL A 420 -16.69 1.96 8.64
N LEU A 421 -16.12 0.93 8.02
CA LEU A 421 -16.12 0.74 6.57
C LEU A 421 -17.37 -0.05 6.15
N PRO A 422 -17.99 0.26 5.00
CA PRO A 422 -19.18 -0.46 4.51
C PRO A 422 -18.84 -1.83 3.93
N TRP A 423 -17.58 -2.07 3.60
CA TRP A 423 -17.08 -3.32 3.03
C TRP A 423 -16.08 -3.99 3.95
N ARG A 424 -16.06 -5.31 3.96
CA ARG A 424 -15.10 -6.13 4.69
C ARG A 424 -14.41 -7.12 3.76
N PHE A 425 -13.10 -7.28 3.95
CA PHE A 425 -12.35 -8.41 3.38
C PHE A 425 -12.75 -9.70 4.09
N ASP A 426 -13.23 -10.70 3.34
CA ASP A 426 -13.75 -11.96 3.88
C ASP A 426 -12.80 -13.14 3.69
N GLY A 427 -11.59 -12.87 3.19
CA GLY A 427 -10.51 -13.84 3.09
C GLY A 427 -10.38 -14.50 1.72
N PHE A 428 -9.45 -15.44 1.66
CA PHE A 428 -9.26 -16.30 0.51
C PHE A 428 -10.44 -17.27 0.36
N VAL A 429 -10.80 -17.57 -0.89
CA VAL A 429 -11.85 -18.52 -1.23
C VAL A 429 -11.20 -19.79 -1.73
N SER A 430 -11.42 -20.91 -1.03
CA SER A 430 -11.10 -22.23 -1.56
C SER A 430 -12.06 -22.56 -2.70
N ASP A 431 -11.56 -22.90 -3.89
CA ASP A 431 -12.43 -23.47 -4.93
C ASP A 431 -13.09 -24.74 -4.39
N PRO A 432 -14.37 -25.02 -4.67
CA PRO A 432 -14.92 -25.07 -6.02
C PRO A 432 -16.15 -24.19 -6.23
N LEU A 433 -16.23 -23.62 -7.40
CA LEU A 433 -17.55 -23.41 -8.01
C LEU A 433 -17.77 -24.48 -9.07
#